data_031e764a231525bf4330194ac1910bb3
#
_entry.id   031e764a231525bf4330194ac1910bb3
#
_cell.length_a   1.000
_cell.length_b   1.000
_cell.length_c   1.000
_cell.angle_alpha   90.00
_cell.angle_beta   90.00
_cell.angle_gamma   90.00
#
_symmetry.space_group_name_H-M   'P 1'
#
loop_
_entity.id
_entity.type
_entity.pdbx_description
1 polymer ?
#
loop_
_entity_poly.entity_id
_entity_poly.type
_entity_poly.pdbx_seq_one_letter_code
_entity_poly.pdbx_strand_id
1 'polypeptide(L)'
;MANKYVTEEAKKQIGKAGEARTIEVERGAIRRFAEAIGDPNPLFNNEAEARRTRFGGMIAPPTFCRSLSAAIPDVKLDMGESFRGLDGGSDWEYFEPIRPGDRITVQTKIADLRESTGRLGTMVFITTETSYTNQFGQLCALQRSTAIRY
;
A
#
# COMPACT_ATOMS: atom_id res chain seq x y z
N MET A 1 -19.76 -24.28 -8.17
CA MET A 1 -19.51 -24.86 -6.84
C MET A 1 -19.54 -23.76 -5.78
N ALA A 2 -20.03 -24.05 -4.60
CA ALA A 2 -19.95 -23.09 -3.50
C ALA A 2 -18.49 -22.93 -3.06
N ASN A 3 -18.05 -21.71 -2.79
CA ASN A 3 -16.74 -21.43 -2.24
C ASN A 3 -16.61 -22.06 -0.84
N LYS A 4 -15.45 -22.61 -0.54
CA LYS A 4 -15.18 -23.27 0.74
C LYS A 4 -14.88 -22.26 1.85
N TYR A 5 -14.09 -21.24 1.54
CA TYR A 5 -13.59 -20.26 2.51
C TYR A 5 -14.13 -18.85 2.29
N VAL A 6 -14.32 -18.44 1.02
CA VAL A 6 -14.90 -17.14 0.66
C VAL A 6 -16.43 -17.28 0.59
N THR A 7 -17.04 -17.49 1.75
CA THR A 7 -18.49 -17.57 1.93
C THR A 7 -19.14 -16.17 1.80
N GLU A 8 -20.47 -16.14 1.71
CA GLU A 8 -21.21 -14.86 1.73
C GLU A 8 -20.99 -14.08 3.04
N GLU A 9 -20.77 -14.78 4.16
CA GLU A 9 -20.39 -14.13 5.42
C GLU A 9 -18.98 -13.53 5.35
N ALA A 10 -18.01 -14.25 4.76
CA ALA A 10 -16.66 -13.73 4.55
C ALA A 10 -16.66 -12.48 3.66
N LYS A 11 -17.48 -12.45 2.62
CA LYS A 11 -17.61 -11.30 1.70
C LYS A 11 -18.13 -10.03 2.37
N LYS A 12 -18.84 -10.13 3.48
CA LYS A 12 -19.30 -8.96 4.27
C LYS A 12 -18.12 -8.13 4.83
N GLN A 13 -16.93 -8.71 4.88
CA GLN A 13 -15.72 -8.01 5.30
C GLN A 13 -15.16 -7.08 4.22
N ILE A 14 -15.58 -7.21 2.97
CA ILE A 14 -15.19 -6.31 1.88
C ILE A 14 -15.67 -4.91 2.22
N GLY A 15 -14.75 -3.93 2.10
CA GLY A 15 -14.96 -2.54 2.48
C GLY A 15 -14.54 -2.21 3.92
N LYS A 16 -14.26 -3.22 4.76
CA LYS A 16 -13.75 -2.99 6.12
C LYS A 16 -12.38 -2.32 6.02
N ALA A 17 -12.25 -1.17 6.68
CA ALA A 17 -11.01 -0.41 6.77
C ALA A 17 -10.31 -0.62 8.11
N GLY A 18 -8.99 -0.62 8.08
CA GLY A 18 -8.17 -0.52 9.28
C GLY A 18 -8.10 0.93 9.79
N GLU A 19 -7.51 1.10 10.96
CA GLU A 19 -7.28 2.42 11.51
C GLU A 19 -6.34 3.24 10.61
N ALA A 20 -6.76 4.46 10.27
CA ALA A 20 -5.94 5.39 9.52
C ALA A 20 -4.79 5.92 10.39
N ARG A 21 -3.63 6.14 9.76
CA ARG A 21 -2.45 6.70 10.41
C ARG A 21 -1.95 7.89 9.62
N THR A 22 -1.70 9.01 10.30
CA THR A 22 -1.05 10.17 9.70
C THR A 22 0.43 10.20 10.07
N ILE A 23 1.28 10.33 9.05
CA ILE A 23 2.73 10.27 9.17
C ILE A 23 3.31 11.54 8.55
N GLU A 24 4.16 12.23 9.29
CA GLU A 24 4.92 13.37 8.76
C GLU A 24 6.09 12.86 7.91
N VAL A 25 6.26 13.45 6.73
CA VAL A 25 7.31 13.10 5.79
C VAL A 25 8.53 13.99 6.04
N GLU A 26 9.56 13.40 6.61
CA GLU A 26 10.81 14.09 6.88
C GLU A 26 11.74 14.08 5.65
N ARG A 27 12.39 15.22 5.39
CA ARG A 27 13.40 15.34 4.32
C ARG A 27 14.51 14.29 4.43
N GLY A 28 14.99 14.06 5.65
CA GLY A 28 16.02 13.07 5.93
C GLY A 28 15.56 11.62 5.65
N ALA A 29 14.28 11.32 5.87
CA ALA A 29 13.71 10.02 5.56
C ALA A 29 13.69 9.77 4.04
N ILE A 30 13.33 10.78 3.25
CA ILE A 30 13.36 10.69 1.78
C ILE A 30 14.78 10.41 1.29
N ARG A 31 15.78 11.14 1.79
CA ARG A 31 17.18 10.94 1.42
C ARG A 31 17.68 9.54 1.74
N ARG A 32 17.45 9.09 2.98
CA ARG A 32 17.86 7.73 3.41
C ARG A 32 17.19 6.64 2.59
N PHE A 33 15.92 6.83 2.24
CA PHE A 33 15.22 5.87 1.39
C PHE A 33 15.82 5.81 -0.02
N ALA A 34 16.09 6.98 -0.63
CA ALA A 34 16.71 7.05 -1.96
C ALA A 34 18.11 6.40 -1.96
N GLU A 35 18.92 6.65 -0.92
CA GLU A 35 20.20 5.99 -0.73
C GLU A 35 20.07 4.47 -0.62
N ALA A 36 19.10 4.00 0.18
CA ALA A 36 18.88 2.57 0.41
C ALA A 36 18.46 1.82 -0.87
N ILE A 37 17.71 2.45 -1.77
CA ILE A 37 17.35 1.86 -3.07
C ILE A 37 18.38 2.13 -4.16
N GLY A 38 19.47 2.85 -3.85
CA GLY A 38 20.54 3.17 -4.80
C GLY A 38 20.13 4.16 -5.89
N ASP A 39 19.14 5.02 -5.64
CA ASP A 39 18.69 6.01 -6.61
C ASP A 39 19.36 7.38 -6.35
N PRO A 40 20.32 7.82 -7.22
CA PRO A 40 21.04 9.06 -7.04
C PRO A 40 20.29 10.28 -7.60
N ASN A 41 19.05 10.14 -8.06
CA ASN A 41 18.30 11.22 -8.69
C ASN A 41 18.24 12.46 -7.75
N PRO A 42 18.73 13.63 -8.19
CA PRO A 42 18.74 14.84 -7.38
C PRO A 42 17.36 15.33 -6.93
N LEU A 43 16.26 14.88 -7.56
CA LEU A 43 14.91 15.13 -7.08
C LEU A 43 14.69 14.66 -5.64
N PHE A 44 15.43 13.64 -5.18
CA PHE A 44 15.26 13.01 -3.86
C PHE A 44 16.30 13.44 -2.83
N ASN A 45 17.34 14.18 -3.25
CA ASN A 45 18.45 14.49 -2.36
C ASN A 45 19.02 15.91 -2.47
N ASN A 46 18.65 16.67 -3.50
CA ASN A 46 19.20 18.01 -3.74
C ASN A 46 18.09 19.03 -4.02
N GLU A 47 17.76 19.82 -3.01
CA GLU A 47 16.70 20.84 -3.10
C GLU A 47 16.97 21.88 -4.20
N ALA A 48 18.23 22.33 -4.35
CA ALA A 48 18.57 23.35 -5.34
C ALA A 48 18.34 22.86 -6.78
N GLU A 49 18.74 21.63 -7.06
CA GLU A 49 18.51 20.99 -8.35
C GLU A 49 17.01 20.68 -8.56
N ALA A 50 16.34 20.16 -7.52
CA ALA A 50 14.93 19.82 -7.59
C ALA A 50 14.05 21.05 -7.87
N ARG A 51 14.40 22.22 -7.35
CA ARG A 51 13.68 23.49 -7.62
C ARG A 51 13.72 23.90 -9.09
N ARG A 52 14.71 23.46 -9.85
CA ARG A 52 14.83 23.76 -11.29
C ARG A 52 13.96 22.85 -12.15
N THR A 53 13.34 21.84 -11.54
CA THR A 53 12.46 20.91 -12.25
C THR A 53 11.00 21.38 -12.20
N ARG A 54 10.16 20.73 -12.97
CA ARG A 54 8.70 20.95 -12.95
C ARG A 54 8.07 20.77 -11.56
N PHE A 55 8.74 20.04 -10.66
CA PHE A 55 8.26 19.80 -9.30
C PHE A 55 8.50 20.99 -8.35
N GLY A 56 9.42 21.89 -8.68
CA GLY A 56 9.69 23.10 -7.89
C GLY A 56 10.31 22.85 -6.52
N GLY A 57 10.80 21.65 -6.24
CA GLY A 57 11.42 21.23 -4.98
C GLY A 57 11.57 19.73 -4.89
N MET A 58 12.14 19.26 -3.77
CA MET A 58 12.31 17.83 -3.54
C MET A 58 10.97 17.10 -3.48
N ILE A 59 10.97 15.87 -3.98
CA ILE A 59 9.88 14.91 -3.85
C ILE A 59 10.42 13.58 -3.33
N ALA A 60 9.53 12.73 -2.81
CA ALA A 60 9.89 11.37 -2.45
C ALA A 60 9.93 10.47 -3.69
N PRO A 61 10.82 9.46 -3.73
CA PRO A 61 10.73 8.40 -4.73
C PRO A 61 9.35 7.75 -4.68
N PRO A 62 8.80 7.29 -5.82
CA PRO A 62 7.46 6.69 -5.84
C PRO A 62 7.30 5.53 -4.84
N THR A 63 8.30 4.68 -4.71
CA THR A 63 8.31 3.54 -3.79
C THR A 63 8.45 3.92 -2.31
N PHE A 64 8.71 5.19 -1.99
CA PHE A 64 8.74 5.70 -0.62
C PHE A 64 7.44 5.43 0.14
N CYS A 65 6.30 5.36 -0.56
CA CYS A 65 5.01 5.00 0.02
C CYS A 65 5.07 3.66 0.78
N ARG A 66 5.94 2.72 0.38
CA ARG A 66 6.13 1.44 1.08
C ARG A 66 6.66 1.60 2.51
N SER A 67 7.31 2.69 2.81
CA SER A 67 7.78 3.02 4.16
C SER A 67 6.69 3.61 5.06
N LEU A 68 5.57 4.05 4.46
CA LEU A 68 4.43 4.63 5.15
C LEU A 68 3.37 3.55 5.34
N SER A 69 3.20 3.03 6.55
CA SER A 69 2.28 1.92 6.82
C SER A 69 1.17 2.31 7.79
N ALA A 70 0.01 1.73 7.60
CA ALA A 70 -1.12 1.77 8.52
C ALA A 70 -1.59 0.34 8.84
N ALA A 71 -2.54 0.21 9.77
CA ALA A 71 -3.11 -1.07 10.13
C ALA A 71 -3.82 -1.73 8.95
N ILE A 72 -3.44 -2.97 8.65
CA ILE A 72 -4.15 -3.81 7.67
C ILE A 72 -5.30 -4.48 8.41
N PRO A 73 -6.54 -4.38 7.90
CA PRO A 73 -7.67 -5.07 8.51
C PRO A 73 -7.46 -6.58 8.53
N ASP A 74 -7.73 -7.20 9.67
CA ASP A 74 -7.70 -8.65 9.75
C ASP A 74 -8.87 -9.24 8.93
N VAL A 75 -8.56 -10.26 8.13
CA VAL A 75 -9.54 -11.01 7.33
C VAL A 75 -9.75 -12.36 7.97
N LYS A 76 -10.95 -12.55 8.52
CA LYS A 76 -11.37 -13.80 9.15
C LYS A 76 -11.89 -14.77 8.08
N LEU A 77 -11.17 -15.88 7.94
CA LEU A 77 -11.52 -16.99 7.06
C LEU A 77 -11.38 -18.30 7.84
N ASP A 78 -12.30 -19.21 7.62
CA ASP A 78 -12.26 -20.54 8.27
C ASP A 78 -11.30 -21.47 7.52
N MET A 79 -10.00 -21.12 7.53
CA MET A 79 -8.93 -21.91 6.90
C MET A 79 -8.11 -22.72 7.90
N GLY A 80 -8.51 -22.72 9.19
CA GLY A 80 -7.71 -23.29 10.28
C GLY A 80 -6.50 -22.41 10.64
N GLU A 81 -5.70 -22.88 11.60
CA GLU A 81 -4.55 -22.14 12.11
C GLU A 81 -3.28 -22.29 11.24
N SER A 82 -3.28 -23.23 10.31
CA SER A 82 -2.09 -23.65 9.55
C SER A 82 -2.16 -23.28 8.06
N PHE A 83 -2.57 -22.08 7.72
CA PHE A 83 -2.46 -21.60 6.34
C PHE A 83 -1.05 -21.05 6.06
N ARG A 84 -0.62 -21.17 4.81
CA ARG A 84 0.58 -20.51 4.28
C ARG A 84 0.18 -19.24 3.56
N GLY A 85 1.06 -18.23 3.62
CA GLY A 85 0.86 -16.95 2.95
C GLY A 85 1.91 -16.70 1.87
N LEU A 86 1.46 -16.16 0.74
CA LEU A 86 2.32 -15.65 -0.32
C LEU A 86 1.95 -14.21 -0.64
N ASP A 87 2.95 -13.43 -1.05
CA ASP A 87 2.74 -12.13 -1.68
C ASP A 87 2.34 -12.37 -3.15
N GLY A 88 1.15 -11.94 -3.52
CA GLY A 88 0.62 -12.05 -4.88
C GLY A 88 0.94 -10.83 -5.76
N GLY A 89 1.65 -9.84 -5.20
CA GLY A 89 2.03 -8.63 -5.91
C GLY A 89 1.20 -7.41 -5.55
N SER A 90 1.60 -6.27 -6.12
CA SER A 90 0.94 -4.98 -5.89
C SER A 90 0.91 -4.15 -7.17
N ASP A 91 -0.21 -3.49 -7.40
CA ASP A 91 -0.37 -2.45 -8.42
C ASP A 91 -0.40 -1.08 -7.75
N TRP A 92 0.26 -0.10 -8.37
CA TRP A 92 0.38 1.24 -7.86
C TRP A 92 -0.09 2.27 -8.88
N GLU A 93 -0.85 3.26 -8.40
CA GLU A 93 -1.21 4.45 -9.14
C GLU A 93 -0.70 5.69 -8.38
N TYR A 94 -0.07 6.61 -9.08
CA TYR A 94 0.49 7.83 -8.52
C TYR A 94 -0.21 9.05 -9.12
N PHE A 95 -0.64 9.99 -8.27
CA PHE A 95 -1.41 11.17 -8.66
C PHE A 95 -0.68 12.47 -8.33
N GLU A 96 -0.29 12.64 -7.06
CA GLU A 96 0.42 13.82 -6.57
C GLU A 96 1.76 13.39 -5.94
N PRO A 97 2.85 14.14 -6.17
CA PRO A 97 4.12 13.84 -5.52
C PRO A 97 4.03 14.07 -4.00
N ILE A 98 4.67 13.19 -3.25
CA ILE A 98 4.86 13.36 -1.81
C ILE A 98 6.11 14.22 -1.60
N ARG A 99 6.02 15.24 -0.75
CA ARG A 99 7.04 16.23 -0.51
C ARG A 99 7.52 16.22 0.94
N PRO A 100 8.76 16.67 1.20
CA PRO A 100 9.19 16.93 2.57
C PRO A 100 8.23 17.88 3.28
N GLY A 101 7.85 17.56 4.52
CA GLY A 101 6.91 18.34 5.31
C GLY A 101 5.44 17.96 5.11
N ASP A 102 5.11 17.10 4.15
CA ASP A 102 3.75 16.58 4.01
C ASP A 102 3.35 15.73 5.21
N ARG A 103 2.08 15.75 5.52
CA ARG A 103 1.44 14.83 6.46
C ARG A 103 0.55 13.89 5.67
N ILE A 104 1.01 12.65 5.53
CA ILE A 104 0.32 11.64 4.73
C ILE A 104 -0.54 10.78 5.63
N THR A 105 -1.84 10.80 5.37
CA THR A 105 -2.80 9.88 5.99
C THR A 105 -2.88 8.62 5.15
N VAL A 106 -2.54 7.50 5.78
CA VAL A 106 -2.54 6.16 5.16
C VAL A 106 -3.68 5.35 5.75
N GLN A 107 -4.47 4.73 4.91
CA GLN A 107 -5.55 3.84 5.33
C GLN A 107 -5.67 2.67 4.36
N THR A 108 -5.83 1.46 4.92
CA THR A 108 -5.99 0.22 4.15
C THR A 108 -7.39 -0.36 4.39
N LYS A 109 -8.04 -0.77 3.32
CA LYS A 109 -9.32 -1.49 3.37
C LYS A 109 -9.25 -2.82 2.61
N ILE A 110 -10.13 -3.74 2.96
CA ILE A 110 -10.34 -4.97 2.18
C ILE A 110 -11.11 -4.58 0.92
N ALA A 111 -10.50 -4.79 -0.26
CA ALA A 111 -11.09 -4.44 -1.54
C ALA A 111 -11.81 -5.60 -2.21
N ASP A 112 -11.26 -6.82 -2.09
CA ASP A 112 -11.86 -8.02 -2.68
C ASP A 112 -11.40 -9.30 -1.97
N LEU A 113 -12.24 -10.33 -2.03
CA LEU A 113 -11.95 -11.68 -1.58
C LEU A 113 -12.36 -12.66 -2.69
N ARG A 114 -11.42 -13.45 -3.17
CA ARG A 114 -11.65 -14.43 -4.23
C ARG A 114 -11.04 -15.78 -3.87
N GLU A 115 -11.72 -16.84 -4.23
CA GLU A 115 -11.26 -18.22 -4.04
C GLU A 115 -11.01 -18.87 -5.40
N SER A 116 -9.98 -19.69 -5.48
CA SER A 116 -9.68 -20.50 -6.66
C SER A 116 -9.08 -21.83 -6.23
N THR A 117 -9.52 -22.91 -6.85
CA THR A 117 -9.00 -24.27 -6.61
C THR A 117 -8.17 -24.71 -7.80
N GLY A 118 -6.94 -25.13 -7.53
CA GLY A 118 -5.99 -25.60 -8.52
C GLY A 118 -5.21 -26.82 -8.01
N ARG A 119 -4.07 -27.10 -8.66
CA ARG A 119 -3.21 -28.26 -8.29
C ARG A 119 -2.65 -28.21 -6.87
N LEU A 120 -2.48 -27.01 -6.33
CA LEU A 120 -1.98 -26.77 -4.96
C LEU A 120 -3.09 -26.74 -3.92
N GLY A 121 -4.32 -27.10 -4.30
CA GLY A 121 -5.49 -27.02 -3.45
C GLY A 121 -6.26 -25.73 -3.64
N THR A 122 -7.04 -25.36 -2.62
CA THR A 122 -7.85 -24.15 -2.62
C THR A 122 -7.05 -22.97 -2.08
N MET A 123 -6.97 -21.92 -2.87
CA MET A 123 -6.28 -20.67 -2.54
C MET A 123 -7.28 -19.54 -2.38
N VAL A 124 -7.06 -18.70 -1.38
CA VAL A 124 -7.84 -17.46 -1.18
C VAL A 124 -6.96 -16.27 -1.49
N PHE A 125 -7.42 -15.42 -2.38
CA PHE A 125 -6.82 -14.16 -2.78
C PHE A 125 -7.49 -13.04 -2.01
N ILE A 126 -6.73 -12.33 -1.20
CA ILE A 126 -7.18 -11.19 -0.39
C ILE A 126 -6.59 -9.94 -1.02
N THR A 127 -7.42 -9.13 -1.64
CA THR A 127 -6.99 -7.85 -2.20
C THR A 127 -7.30 -6.75 -1.21
N THR A 128 -6.28 -5.97 -0.86
CA THR A 128 -6.40 -4.76 -0.06
C THR A 128 -6.12 -3.54 -0.91
N GLU A 129 -6.73 -2.43 -0.58
CA GLU A 129 -6.48 -1.13 -1.18
C GLU A 129 -6.00 -0.16 -0.11
N THR A 130 -4.83 0.43 -0.33
CA THR A 130 -4.23 1.43 0.57
C THR A 130 -4.19 2.77 -0.13
N SER A 131 -4.78 3.78 0.50
CA SER A 131 -4.75 5.17 0.05
C SER A 131 -3.74 5.99 0.84
N TYR A 132 -3.07 6.90 0.14
CA TYR A 132 -2.08 7.85 0.67
C TYR A 132 -2.55 9.26 0.33
N THR A 133 -3.04 10.00 1.33
CA THR A 133 -3.65 11.32 1.14
C THR A 133 -2.86 12.37 1.91
N ASN A 134 -2.53 13.50 1.28
CA ASN A 134 -1.80 14.58 1.94
C ASN A 134 -2.72 15.47 2.80
N GLN A 135 -2.14 16.46 3.48
CA GLN A 135 -2.84 17.39 4.37
C GLN A 135 -3.88 18.29 3.66
N PHE A 136 -3.81 18.36 2.34
CA PHE A 136 -4.76 19.11 1.52
C PHE A 136 -5.95 18.28 1.02
N GLY A 137 -6.03 17.01 1.46
CA GLY A 137 -7.04 16.07 1.00
C GLY A 137 -6.80 15.51 -0.40
N GLN A 138 -5.61 15.72 -0.98
CA GLN A 138 -5.25 15.20 -2.29
C GLN A 138 -4.76 13.77 -2.17
N LEU A 139 -5.28 12.88 -3.00
CA LEU A 139 -4.79 11.51 -3.13
C LEU A 139 -3.43 11.53 -3.82
N CYS A 140 -2.38 11.12 -3.12
CA CYS A 140 -1.02 11.06 -3.66
C CYS A 140 -0.75 9.74 -4.37
N ALA A 141 -1.18 8.63 -3.77
CA ALA A 141 -1.00 7.30 -4.33
C ALA A 141 -2.12 6.35 -3.88
N LEU A 142 -2.33 5.32 -4.67
CA LEU A 142 -3.21 4.20 -4.39
C LEU A 142 -2.46 2.90 -4.65
N GLN A 143 -2.49 2.00 -3.68
CA GLN A 143 -1.91 0.66 -3.82
C GLN A 143 -3.03 -0.39 -3.76
N ARG A 144 -3.03 -1.33 -4.69
CA ARG A 144 -3.78 -2.59 -4.57
C ARG A 144 -2.80 -3.73 -4.39
N SER A 145 -2.88 -4.40 -3.27
CA SER A 145 -1.99 -5.51 -2.92
C SER A 145 -2.81 -6.79 -2.76
N THR A 146 -2.30 -7.89 -3.30
CA THR A 146 -2.93 -9.19 -3.19
C THR A 146 -2.08 -10.11 -2.34
N ALA A 147 -2.64 -10.58 -1.23
CA ALA A 147 -2.09 -11.67 -0.44
C ALA A 147 -2.81 -12.96 -0.79
N ILE A 148 -2.07 -14.07 -0.84
CA ILE A 148 -2.62 -15.40 -1.13
C ILE A 148 -2.46 -16.25 0.12
N ARG A 149 -3.56 -16.88 0.55
CA ARG A 149 -3.56 -17.91 1.61
C ARG A 149 -3.91 -19.26 1.02
N TYR A 150 -3.20 -20.32 1.42
CA TYR A 150 -3.41 -21.70 0.94
C TYR A 150 -2.96 -22.75 1.96
#